data_462cc3b971a6e15a60f3921f562d4d30
#
_entry.id   462cc3b971a6e15a60f3921f562d4d30
#
_cell.length_a   1.000
_cell.length_b   1.000
_cell.length_c   1.000
_cell.angle_alpha   90.00
_cell.angle_beta   90.00
_cell.angle_gamma   90.00
#
_symmetry.space_group_name_H-M   'P 1'
#
loop_
_entity.id
_entity.type
_entity.pdbx_description
1 polymer ?
#
loop_
_entity_poly.entity_id
_entity_poly.type
_entity_poly.pdbx_seq_one_letter_code
_entity_poly.pdbx_strand_id
1 'polypeptide(L)'
;MIRAGALHRANGGYLLLEASHVLEHPYAWQGLKRALQSRKIKLSSLEQMLTLTGSLSLSPAPIDLDIKVILLGEADLYYELLELEPEFDAVFKVRADFHDDVPRTIEHELALVAKMADIIDYADLYPFDSSAQATLLEHLSLQAEEQDRLSLHSDLLIKLLHESNRHARLNNENMVTADHVTQAIDDMDERSGYLRDLYWDELKNGQQLIQTQGDAIGQVNALTVVSYADSEFGMPARLTAVIQPNIGTGEILDIERDVDLGGSLHAKGMLIMTSYLRALFSQHHALNFSASLAFEQSYAQIDGDSATVSEGCALLSALANVPINQSLAITGSMNQLGEVQAVGGINAKIAGFFRRLPRARADRRSRRCHSDG
;
A
#
# COMPACT_ATOMS: atom_id res chain seq x y z
N MET A 1 -27.75 0.17 38.79
CA MET A 1 -28.69 -0.57 37.92
C MET A 1 -27.87 -1.50 37.03
N ILE A 2 -28.08 -2.82 37.13
CA ILE A 2 -27.35 -3.82 36.32
C ILE A 2 -28.02 -3.90 34.93
N ARG A 3 -27.26 -3.73 33.87
CA ARG A 3 -27.75 -3.86 32.48
C ARG A 3 -27.19 -5.14 31.82
N ALA A 4 -28.00 -5.81 30.99
CA ALA A 4 -27.57 -6.94 30.23
C ALA A 4 -26.48 -6.51 29.21
N GLY A 5 -25.28 -7.08 29.28
CA GLY A 5 -24.19 -6.87 28.35
C GLY A 5 -24.33 -7.69 27.07
N ALA A 6 -23.36 -7.60 26.17
CA ALA A 6 -23.36 -8.30 24.88
C ALA A 6 -23.48 -9.83 25.04
N LEU A 7 -22.72 -10.42 25.96
CA LEU A 7 -22.78 -11.87 26.23
C LEU A 7 -24.17 -12.33 26.67
N HIS A 8 -24.88 -11.54 27.51
CA HIS A 8 -26.24 -11.87 27.94
C HIS A 8 -27.25 -11.83 26.78
N ARG A 9 -27.11 -10.82 25.90
CA ARG A 9 -28.03 -10.64 24.76
C ARG A 9 -27.83 -11.67 23.67
N ALA A 10 -26.56 -12.11 23.48
CA ALA A 10 -26.21 -13.08 22.45
C ALA A 10 -26.23 -14.54 22.95
N ASN A 11 -26.57 -14.77 24.25
CA ASN A 11 -26.62 -16.13 24.81
C ASN A 11 -27.66 -16.99 24.10
N GLY A 12 -27.29 -18.18 23.70
CA GLY A 12 -28.09 -19.09 22.85
C GLY A 12 -27.89 -18.84 21.34
N GLY A 13 -27.00 -17.95 20.93
CA GLY A 13 -26.81 -17.58 19.53
C GLY A 13 -25.36 -17.25 19.17
N TYR A 14 -25.19 -16.21 18.35
CA TYR A 14 -23.89 -15.76 17.83
C TYR A 14 -23.56 -14.37 18.31
N LEU A 15 -22.27 -14.12 18.58
CA LEU A 15 -21.71 -12.83 18.90
C LEU A 15 -20.55 -12.55 17.95
N LEU A 16 -20.74 -11.56 17.07
CA LEU A 16 -19.71 -11.07 16.17
C LEU A 16 -19.03 -9.87 16.86
N LEU A 17 -17.70 -9.91 16.90
CA LEU A 17 -16.87 -8.88 17.55
C LEU A 17 -15.72 -8.52 16.63
N GLU A 18 -15.45 -7.24 16.53
CA GLU A 18 -14.21 -6.74 15.95
C GLU A 18 -13.08 -6.88 16.97
N ALA A 19 -12.04 -7.63 16.59
CA ALA A 19 -10.98 -8.02 17.50
C ALA A 19 -10.21 -6.80 18.05
N SER A 20 -9.89 -5.83 17.19
CA SER A 20 -9.24 -4.58 17.58
C SER A 20 -10.01 -3.87 18.69
N HIS A 21 -11.32 -3.64 18.53
CA HIS A 21 -12.17 -2.99 19.52
C HIS A 21 -12.22 -3.74 20.86
N VAL A 22 -12.20 -5.06 20.83
CA VAL A 22 -12.20 -5.85 22.08
C VAL A 22 -10.85 -5.74 22.79
N LEU A 23 -9.75 -5.69 22.03
CA LEU A 23 -8.38 -5.62 22.56
C LEU A 23 -8.03 -4.23 23.11
N GLU A 24 -8.60 -3.16 22.57
CA GLU A 24 -8.50 -1.81 23.15
C GLU A 24 -8.96 -1.76 24.61
N HIS A 25 -9.78 -2.75 25.01
CA HIS A 25 -10.32 -2.83 26.35
C HIS A 25 -9.83 -4.10 27.08
N PRO A 26 -8.67 -4.07 27.74
CA PRO A 26 -8.04 -5.26 28.33
C PRO A 26 -8.93 -6.04 29.29
N TYR A 27 -9.81 -5.35 30.02
CA TYR A 27 -10.77 -6.03 30.89
C TYR A 27 -11.90 -6.72 30.11
N ALA A 28 -12.29 -6.20 28.94
CA ALA A 28 -13.28 -6.85 28.08
C ALA A 28 -12.71 -8.14 27.48
N TRP A 29 -11.49 -8.11 27.00
CA TRP A 29 -10.79 -9.29 26.47
C TRP A 29 -10.62 -10.39 27.51
N GLN A 30 -10.11 -10.04 28.71
CA GLN A 30 -9.96 -10.98 29.81
C GLN A 30 -11.32 -11.52 30.31
N GLY A 31 -12.35 -10.67 30.35
CA GLY A 31 -13.71 -11.06 30.69
C GLY A 31 -14.30 -12.04 29.69
N LEU A 32 -14.11 -11.80 28.38
CA LEU A 32 -14.54 -12.67 27.31
C LEU A 32 -13.87 -14.04 27.41
N LYS A 33 -12.54 -14.10 27.53
CA LYS A 33 -11.80 -15.36 27.68
C LYS A 33 -12.31 -16.17 28.87
N ARG A 34 -12.44 -15.58 30.04
CA ARG A 34 -12.95 -16.25 31.25
C ARG A 34 -14.38 -16.76 31.07
N ALA A 35 -15.27 -15.99 30.43
CA ALA A 35 -16.63 -16.39 30.19
C ALA A 35 -16.71 -17.61 29.25
N LEU A 36 -15.91 -17.61 28.16
CA LEU A 36 -15.86 -18.72 27.20
C LEU A 36 -15.26 -19.98 27.82
N GLN A 37 -14.17 -19.86 28.59
CA GLN A 37 -13.54 -21.01 29.26
C GLN A 37 -14.44 -21.62 30.34
N SER A 38 -15.05 -20.77 31.18
CA SER A 38 -15.92 -21.24 32.26
C SER A 38 -17.32 -21.64 31.80
N ARG A 39 -17.70 -21.29 30.57
CA ARG A 39 -19.07 -21.37 30.03
C ARG A 39 -20.11 -20.72 30.96
N LYS A 40 -19.73 -19.65 31.63
CA LYS A 40 -20.61 -18.92 32.56
C LYS A 40 -20.36 -17.43 32.48
N ILE A 41 -21.45 -16.68 32.50
CA ILE A 41 -21.39 -15.22 32.69
C ILE A 41 -21.40 -14.94 34.18
N LYS A 42 -20.34 -14.32 34.69
CA LYS A 42 -20.25 -13.83 36.09
C LYS A 42 -20.23 -12.31 36.06
N LEU A 43 -21.02 -11.70 36.91
CA LEU A 43 -20.96 -10.27 37.14
C LEU A 43 -19.84 -10.00 38.15
N SER A 44 -18.75 -9.39 37.69
CA SER A 44 -17.70 -8.88 38.55
C SER A 44 -17.68 -7.36 38.40
N SER A 45 -17.66 -6.63 39.51
CA SER A 45 -17.44 -5.18 39.44
C SER A 45 -15.96 -4.92 39.14
N LEU A 46 -15.66 -3.83 38.43
CA LEU A 46 -14.30 -3.40 38.17
C LEU A 46 -13.50 -3.20 39.47
N GLU A 47 -14.20 -2.75 40.54
CA GLU A 47 -13.66 -2.61 41.88
C GLU A 47 -13.24 -3.93 42.50
N GLN A 48 -13.98 -5.02 42.27
CA GLN A 48 -13.60 -6.37 42.71
C GLN A 48 -12.40 -6.95 41.96
N MET A 49 -12.17 -6.50 40.73
CA MET A 49 -10.98 -6.87 39.95
C MET A 49 -9.74 -6.08 40.41
N LEU A 50 -9.90 -4.86 40.85
CA LEU A 50 -8.81 -3.95 41.20
C LEU A 50 -8.47 -3.94 42.70
N THR A 51 -9.39 -4.34 43.57
CA THR A 51 -9.18 -4.33 45.05
C THR A 51 -9.14 -5.73 45.62
N LEU A 52 -8.03 -6.05 46.26
CA LEU A 52 -7.84 -7.25 47.09
C LEU A 52 -8.61 -7.16 48.42
N THR A 53 -9.43 -6.12 48.64
CA THR A 53 -10.20 -5.92 49.86
C THR A 53 -11.56 -6.57 49.77
N GLY A 54 -11.75 -7.63 50.55
CA GLY A 54 -12.97 -8.41 50.64
C GLY A 54 -14.15 -7.67 51.24
N SER A 55 -14.77 -6.79 50.47
CA SER A 55 -16.15 -6.35 50.79
C SER A 55 -17.13 -7.42 50.33
N LEU A 56 -17.95 -7.90 51.27
CA LEU A 56 -19.05 -8.82 50.99
C LEU A 56 -20.10 -8.11 50.10
N SER A 57 -19.91 -8.21 48.79
CA SER A 57 -20.89 -7.77 47.80
C SER A 57 -21.75 -8.96 47.44
N LEU A 58 -23.06 -8.80 47.44
CA LEU A 58 -24.03 -9.77 46.91
C LEU A 58 -23.76 -9.92 45.39
N SER A 59 -23.09 -11.02 45.02
CA SER A 59 -22.88 -11.35 43.63
C SER A 59 -24.06 -12.17 43.14
N PRO A 60 -24.73 -11.78 42.04
CA PRO A 60 -25.77 -12.60 41.40
C PRO A 60 -25.23 -13.98 41.01
N ALA A 61 -26.11 -14.96 41.01
CA ALA A 61 -25.74 -16.30 40.56
C ALA A 61 -25.20 -16.27 39.12
N PRO A 62 -24.14 -17.04 38.79
CA PRO A 62 -23.64 -17.12 37.44
C PRO A 62 -24.70 -17.67 36.48
N ILE A 63 -24.76 -17.13 35.27
CA ILE A 63 -25.64 -17.57 34.18
C ILE A 63 -24.85 -18.49 33.27
N ASP A 64 -25.42 -19.66 32.89
CA ASP A 64 -24.79 -20.55 31.93
C ASP A 64 -24.70 -19.88 30.55
N LEU A 65 -23.55 -20.03 29.89
CA LEU A 65 -23.23 -19.41 28.60
C LEU A 65 -23.16 -20.48 27.51
N ASP A 66 -24.09 -20.38 26.56
CA ASP A 66 -24.08 -21.15 25.33
C ASP A 66 -24.05 -20.19 24.14
N ILE A 67 -22.87 -19.91 23.63
CA ILE A 67 -22.62 -18.89 22.60
C ILE A 67 -21.56 -19.33 21.61
N LYS A 68 -21.72 -18.92 20.35
CA LYS A 68 -20.68 -18.92 19.34
C LYS A 68 -20.12 -17.51 19.17
N VAL A 69 -18.84 -17.32 19.45
CA VAL A 69 -18.16 -16.05 19.24
C VAL A 69 -17.35 -16.11 17.96
N ILE A 70 -17.50 -15.08 17.13
CA ILE A 70 -16.77 -14.89 15.89
C ILE A 70 -15.98 -13.58 16.05
N LEU A 71 -14.66 -13.68 16.01
CA LEU A 71 -13.77 -12.51 15.96
C LEU A 71 -13.49 -12.19 14.51
N LEU A 72 -13.66 -10.92 14.15
CA LEU A 72 -13.31 -10.35 12.85
C LEU A 72 -12.06 -9.49 13.05
N GLY A 73 -11.11 -9.57 12.14
CA GLY A 73 -9.88 -8.78 12.22
C GLY A 73 -8.92 -9.11 11.08
N GLU A 74 -7.88 -8.31 10.98
CA GLU A 74 -6.80 -8.47 10.01
C GLU A 74 -5.97 -9.73 10.28
N ALA A 75 -5.37 -10.28 9.23
CA ALA A 75 -4.56 -11.49 9.33
C ALA A 75 -3.37 -11.32 10.29
N ASP A 76 -2.71 -10.17 10.27
CA ASP A 76 -1.57 -9.89 11.13
C ASP A 76 -1.96 -9.92 12.61
N LEU A 77 -3.11 -9.34 12.96
CA LEU A 77 -3.64 -9.37 14.32
C LEU A 77 -3.90 -10.80 14.81
N TYR A 78 -4.33 -11.70 13.92
CA TYR A 78 -4.50 -13.11 14.27
C TYR A 78 -3.16 -13.76 14.65
N TYR A 79 -2.10 -13.51 13.91
CA TYR A 79 -0.77 -14.06 14.21
C TYR A 79 -0.17 -13.45 15.47
N GLU A 80 -0.36 -12.15 15.70
CA GLU A 80 0.04 -11.51 16.96
C GLU A 80 -0.69 -12.13 18.16
N LEU A 81 -1.99 -12.40 18.05
CA LEU A 81 -2.74 -13.06 19.11
C LEU A 81 -2.27 -14.49 19.36
N LEU A 82 -1.90 -15.24 18.34
CA LEU A 82 -1.31 -16.58 18.51
C LEU A 82 0.02 -16.55 19.25
N GLU A 83 0.86 -15.53 19.01
CA GLU A 83 2.17 -15.40 19.64
C GLU A 83 2.08 -14.86 21.07
N LEU A 84 1.25 -13.85 21.30
CA LEU A 84 1.19 -13.11 22.57
C LEU A 84 0.20 -13.70 23.58
N GLU A 85 -0.79 -14.47 23.12
CA GLU A 85 -1.89 -15.01 23.94
C GLU A 85 -1.92 -16.55 23.88
N PRO A 86 -1.18 -17.24 24.79
CA PRO A 86 -1.02 -18.70 24.74
C PRO A 86 -2.33 -19.51 24.77
N GLU A 87 -3.41 -18.94 25.28
CA GLU A 87 -4.73 -19.58 25.38
C GLU A 87 -5.65 -19.29 24.21
N PHE A 88 -5.22 -18.47 23.26
CA PHE A 88 -6.04 -18.02 22.13
C PHE A 88 -6.53 -19.18 21.28
N ASP A 89 -5.63 -20.07 20.84
CA ASP A 89 -5.96 -21.24 20.01
C ASP A 89 -6.89 -22.24 20.75
N ALA A 90 -6.78 -22.32 22.07
CA ALA A 90 -7.68 -23.19 22.86
C ALA A 90 -9.14 -22.68 22.86
N VAL A 91 -9.35 -21.38 22.75
CA VAL A 91 -10.67 -20.73 22.76
C VAL A 91 -11.22 -20.56 21.33
N PHE A 92 -10.39 -20.09 20.40
CA PHE A 92 -10.76 -19.82 19.00
C PHE A 92 -10.11 -20.87 18.08
N LYS A 93 -10.78 -22.01 17.89
CA LYS A 93 -10.24 -23.20 17.22
C LYS A 93 -10.40 -23.22 15.71
N VAL A 94 -11.25 -22.36 15.18
CA VAL A 94 -11.60 -22.35 13.75
C VAL A 94 -11.17 -21.04 13.17
N ARG A 95 -10.29 -21.12 12.18
CA ARG A 95 -9.85 -20.00 11.37
C ARG A 95 -10.56 -20.02 10.03
N ALA A 96 -10.98 -18.86 9.56
CA ALA A 96 -11.51 -18.66 8.22
C ALA A 96 -10.81 -17.45 7.61
N ASP A 97 -10.01 -17.70 6.57
CA ASP A 97 -9.28 -16.65 5.87
C ASP A 97 -10.06 -16.19 4.64
N PHE A 98 -9.97 -14.89 4.38
CA PHE A 98 -10.46 -14.27 3.16
C PHE A 98 -9.27 -13.72 2.40
N HIS A 99 -9.26 -13.92 1.10
CA HIS A 99 -8.26 -13.32 0.21
C HIS A 99 -8.67 -11.89 -0.15
N ASP A 100 -7.69 -11.03 -0.34
CA ASP A 100 -7.89 -9.65 -0.79
C ASP A 100 -8.11 -9.55 -2.29
N ASP A 101 -7.72 -10.59 -3.03
CA ASP A 101 -7.83 -10.70 -4.47
C ASP A 101 -8.05 -12.15 -4.94
N VAL A 102 -8.45 -12.31 -6.19
CA VAL A 102 -8.62 -13.62 -6.87
C VAL A 102 -8.03 -13.58 -8.27
N PRO A 103 -7.63 -14.75 -8.85
CA PRO A 103 -7.22 -14.80 -10.24
C PRO A 103 -8.31 -14.26 -11.18
N ARG A 104 -7.93 -13.48 -12.17
CA ARG A 104 -8.82 -12.94 -13.18
C ARG A 104 -9.19 -14.02 -14.19
N THR A 105 -10.25 -14.74 -13.91
CA THR A 105 -10.86 -15.77 -14.78
C THR A 105 -12.27 -15.36 -15.16
N ILE A 106 -12.79 -15.90 -16.24
CA ILE A 106 -14.20 -15.65 -16.65
C ILE A 106 -15.18 -15.99 -15.52
N GLU A 107 -14.90 -17.04 -14.75
CA GLU A 107 -15.74 -17.44 -13.61
C GLU A 107 -15.75 -16.36 -12.51
N HIS A 108 -14.58 -15.84 -12.14
CA HIS A 108 -14.47 -14.80 -11.12
C HIS A 108 -14.97 -13.44 -11.60
N GLU A 109 -14.78 -13.09 -12.87
CA GLU A 109 -15.39 -11.89 -13.46
C GLU A 109 -16.92 -11.95 -13.40
N LEU A 110 -17.52 -13.08 -13.77
CA LEU A 110 -18.96 -13.29 -13.67
C LEU A 110 -19.47 -13.27 -12.23
N ALA A 111 -18.71 -13.84 -11.29
CA ALA A 111 -19.06 -13.81 -9.86
C ALA A 111 -19.02 -12.37 -9.30
N LEU A 112 -18.05 -11.56 -9.70
CA LEU A 112 -17.99 -10.14 -9.32
C LEU A 112 -19.13 -9.33 -9.95
N VAL A 113 -19.46 -9.58 -11.22
CA VAL A 113 -20.62 -8.95 -11.87
C VAL A 113 -21.93 -9.33 -11.16
N ALA A 114 -22.09 -10.57 -10.75
CA ALA A 114 -23.24 -11.01 -9.95
C ALA A 114 -23.28 -10.28 -8.60
N LYS A 115 -22.14 -10.15 -7.92
CA LYS A 115 -22.02 -9.38 -6.67
C LYS A 115 -22.37 -7.90 -6.88
N MET A 116 -21.92 -7.29 -7.99
CA MET A 116 -22.31 -5.92 -8.35
C MET A 116 -23.83 -5.81 -8.51
N ALA A 117 -24.46 -6.77 -9.21
CA ALA A 117 -25.91 -6.78 -9.40
C ALA A 117 -26.66 -6.88 -8.06
N ASP A 118 -26.22 -7.72 -7.14
CA ASP A 118 -26.81 -7.83 -5.79
C ASP A 118 -26.71 -6.51 -5.02
N ILE A 119 -25.55 -5.80 -5.10
CA ILE A 119 -25.37 -4.51 -4.45
C ILE A 119 -26.27 -3.44 -5.09
N ILE A 120 -26.33 -3.40 -6.41
CA ILE A 120 -27.16 -2.46 -7.20
C ILE A 120 -28.64 -2.62 -6.82
N ASP A 121 -29.13 -3.84 -6.74
CA ASP A 121 -30.51 -4.17 -6.37
C ASP A 121 -30.79 -3.81 -4.90
N TYR A 122 -29.91 -4.20 -3.99
CA TYR A 122 -30.05 -3.90 -2.56
C TYR A 122 -30.06 -2.40 -2.25
N ALA A 123 -29.23 -1.62 -2.96
CA ALA A 123 -29.09 -0.19 -2.73
C ALA A 123 -30.01 0.68 -3.63
N ASP A 124 -30.90 0.10 -4.42
CA ASP A 124 -31.81 0.78 -5.35
C ASP A 124 -31.06 1.77 -6.29
N LEU A 125 -29.99 1.28 -6.89
CA LEU A 125 -29.18 2.03 -7.85
C LEU A 125 -29.71 1.82 -9.28
N TYR A 126 -29.37 2.72 -10.19
CA TYR A 126 -29.65 2.52 -11.61
C TYR A 126 -28.88 1.33 -12.17
N PRO A 127 -29.39 0.64 -13.20
CA PRO A 127 -28.68 -0.47 -13.82
C PRO A 127 -27.38 0.00 -14.47
N PHE A 128 -26.36 -0.86 -14.41
CA PHE A 128 -25.04 -0.66 -14.99
C PHE A 128 -24.95 -1.43 -16.30
N ASP A 129 -24.62 -0.78 -17.39
CA ASP A 129 -24.41 -1.45 -18.66
C ASP A 129 -23.11 -2.25 -18.70
N SER A 130 -22.89 -3.01 -19.77
CA SER A 130 -21.70 -3.85 -19.92
C SER A 130 -20.41 -3.03 -19.97
N SER A 131 -20.46 -1.78 -20.45
CA SER A 131 -19.29 -0.89 -20.49
C SER A 131 -18.88 -0.42 -19.09
N ALA A 132 -19.85 -0.10 -18.25
CA ALA A 132 -19.63 0.27 -16.86
C ALA A 132 -19.06 -0.92 -16.05
N GLN A 133 -19.61 -2.12 -16.25
CA GLN A 133 -19.13 -3.33 -15.59
C GLN A 133 -17.68 -3.65 -16.00
N ALA A 134 -17.36 -3.54 -17.28
CA ALA A 134 -16.00 -3.74 -17.78
C ALA A 134 -15.02 -2.73 -17.15
N THR A 135 -15.39 -1.45 -17.08
CA THR A 135 -14.56 -0.41 -16.46
C THR A 135 -14.32 -0.67 -14.96
N LEU A 136 -15.35 -1.14 -14.25
CA LEU A 136 -15.21 -1.53 -12.85
C LEU A 136 -14.25 -2.72 -12.68
N LEU A 137 -14.36 -3.76 -13.52
CA LEU A 137 -13.46 -4.92 -13.49
C LEU A 137 -12.00 -4.51 -13.79
N GLU A 138 -11.77 -3.62 -14.77
CA GLU A 138 -10.44 -3.08 -15.05
C GLU A 138 -9.89 -2.30 -13.85
N HIS A 139 -10.74 -1.52 -13.18
CA HIS A 139 -10.32 -0.79 -11.98
C HIS A 139 -10.00 -1.73 -10.82
N LEU A 140 -10.75 -2.82 -10.62
CA LEU A 140 -10.46 -3.84 -9.62
C LEU A 140 -9.16 -4.60 -9.92
N SER A 141 -8.82 -4.81 -11.20
CA SER A 141 -7.53 -5.37 -11.60
C SER A 141 -6.39 -4.38 -11.33
N LEU A 142 -6.60 -3.09 -11.60
CA LEU A 142 -5.63 -2.04 -11.26
C LEU A 142 -5.35 -1.98 -9.75
N GLN A 143 -6.39 -2.15 -8.93
CA GLN A 143 -6.26 -2.19 -7.46
C GLN A 143 -5.56 -3.44 -6.93
N ALA A 144 -5.60 -4.55 -7.66
CA ALA A 144 -4.84 -5.74 -7.33
C ALA A 144 -3.35 -5.62 -7.73
N GLU A 145 -2.96 -4.55 -8.44
CA GLU A 145 -1.62 -4.31 -9.00
C GLU A 145 -1.09 -5.40 -9.95
N GLU A 146 -1.92 -6.38 -10.30
CA GLU A 146 -1.60 -7.49 -11.19
C GLU A 146 -2.69 -7.63 -12.27
N GLN A 147 -2.29 -7.75 -13.55
CA GLN A 147 -3.25 -7.83 -14.67
C GLN A 147 -4.14 -9.07 -14.65
N ASP A 148 -3.65 -10.14 -14.06
CA ASP A 148 -4.32 -11.44 -13.99
C ASP A 148 -5.02 -11.68 -12.65
N ARG A 149 -5.20 -10.62 -11.83
CA ARG A 149 -5.92 -10.65 -10.56
C ARG A 149 -7.01 -9.58 -10.49
N LEU A 150 -7.97 -9.79 -9.59
CA LEU A 150 -9.09 -8.87 -9.32
C LEU A 150 -9.19 -8.65 -7.82
N SER A 151 -9.19 -7.40 -7.39
CA SER A 151 -9.37 -7.03 -6.00
C SER A 151 -10.77 -7.37 -5.49
N LEU A 152 -10.85 -7.86 -4.27
CA LEU A 152 -12.09 -8.18 -3.57
C LEU A 152 -12.52 -7.12 -2.54
N HIS A 153 -11.86 -5.95 -2.51
CA HIS A 153 -12.18 -4.85 -1.60
C HIS A 153 -13.61 -4.33 -1.84
N SER A 154 -14.54 -4.87 -1.05
CA SER A 154 -15.98 -4.59 -1.21
C SER A 154 -16.33 -3.13 -0.95
N ASP A 155 -15.65 -2.47 -0.01
CA ASP A 155 -15.92 -1.07 0.34
C ASP A 155 -15.61 -0.13 -0.82
N LEU A 156 -14.50 -0.37 -1.53
CA LEU A 156 -14.16 0.39 -2.73
C LEU A 156 -15.20 0.17 -3.83
N LEU A 157 -15.57 -1.08 -4.07
CA LEU A 157 -16.60 -1.41 -5.08
C LEU A 157 -17.92 -0.74 -4.76
N ILE A 158 -18.40 -0.81 -3.51
CA ILE A 158 -19.65 -0.16 -3.08
C ILE A 158 -19.57 1.36 -3.28
N LYS A 159 -18.48 2.00 -2.88
CA LYS A 159 -18.26 3.44 -3.09
C LYS A 159 -18.34 3.81 -4.58
N LEU A 160 -17.66 3.06 -5.44
CA LEU A 160 -17.67 3.30 -6.89
C LEU A 160 -19.07 3.14 -7.50
N LEU A 161 -19.82 2.11 -7.09
CA LEU A 161 -21.19 1.93 -7.57
C LEU A 161 -22.09 3.11 -7.18
N HIS A 162 -22.01 3.60 -5.94
CA HIS A 162 -22.78 4.74 -5.49
C HIS A 162 -22.38 6.04 -6.20
N GLU A 163 -21.07 6.31 -6.33
CA GLU A 163 -20.59 7.53 -7.00
C GLU A 163 -20.94 7.52 -8.49
N SER A 164 -20.75 6.39 -9.18
CA SER A 164 -21.14 6.27 -10.60
C SER A 164 -22.63 6.49 -10.82
N ASN A 165 -23.46 5.92 -9.93
CA ASN A 165 -24.90 6.15 -9.97
C ASN A 165 -25.26 7.63 -9.70
N ARG A 166 -24.52 8.33 -8.82
CA ARG A 166 -24.68 9.77 -8.60
C ARG A 166 -24.42 10.56 -9.88
N HIS A 167 -23.37 10.23 -10.64
CA HIS A 167 -23.08 10.87 -11.93
C HIS A 167 -24.19 10.66 -12.96
N ALA A 168 -24.69 9.43 -13.11
CA ALA A 168 -25.81 9.14 -14.00
C ALA A 168 -27.07 9.97 -13.62
N ARG A 169 -27.37 10.06 -12.32
CA ARG A 169 -28.50 10.89 -11.84
C ARG A 169 -28.31 12.38 -12.14
N LEU A 170 -27.11 12.93 -11.97
CA LEU A 170 -26.80 14.33 -12.28
C LEU A 170 -26.94 14.63 -13.77
N ASN A 171 -26.62 13.66 -14.63
CA ASN A 171 -26.76 13.76 -16.08
C ASN A 171 -28.20 13.50 -16.57
N ASN A 172 -29.16 13.17 -15.67
CA ASN A 172 -30.52 12.75 -15.99
C ASN A 172 -30.59 11.50 -16.88
N GLU A 173 -29.66 10.58 -16.69
CA GLU A 173 -29.62 9.28 -17.36
C GLU A 173 -30.17 8.19 -16.43
N ASN A 174 -30.78 7.15 -17.00
CA ASN A 174 -31.42 6.06 -16.25
C ASN A 174 -30.54 4.81 -16.20
N MET A 175 -29.32 4.88 -16.71
CA MET A 175 -28.37 3.77 -16.79
C MET A 175 -26.96 4.31 -16.57
N VAL A 176 -26.15 3.56 -15.85
CA VAL A 176 -24.74 3.88 -15.60
C VAL A 176 -23.88 3.31 -16.72
N THR A 177 -23.04 4.14 -17.31
CA THR A 177 -22.11 3.82 -18.41
C THR A 177 -20.66 3.90 -17.94
N ALA A 178 -19.71 3.49 -18.80
CA ALA A 178 -18.27 3.61 -18.54
C ALA A 178 -17.85 5.04 -18.18
N ASP A 179 -18.44 6.06 -18.82
CA ASP A 179 -18.10 7.46 -18.57
C ASP A 179 -18.44 7.87 -17.12
N HIS A 180 -19.59 7.42 -16.59
CA HIS A 180 -19.97 7.68 -15.21
C HIS A 180 -19.03 7.01 -14.21
N VAL A 181 -18.58 5.80 -14.51
CA VAL A 181 -17.58 5.08 -13.67
C VAL A 181 -16.24 5.80 -13.70
N THR A 182 -15.80 6.23 -14.88
CA THR A 182 -14.55 7.00 -15.03
C THR A 182 -14.60 8.31 -14.26
N GLN A 183 -15.70 9.05 -14.37
CA GLN A 183 -15.91 10.28 -13.60
C GLN A 183 -15.91 10.03 -12.09
N ALA A 184 -16.51 8.94 -11.63
CA ALA A 184 -16.51 8.56 -10.23
C ALA A 184 -15.08 8.26 -9.73
N ILE A 185 -14.27 7.54 -10.51
CA ILE A 185 -12.86 7.25 -10.20
C ILE A 185 -12.06 8.55 -10.15
N ASP A 186 -12.21 9.42 -11.14
CA ASP A 186 -11.49 10.70 -11.21
C ASP A 186 -11.86 11.62 -10.03
N ASP A 187 -13.13 11.72 -9.66
CA ASP A 187 -13.60 12.49 -8.50
C ASP A 187 -13.05 11.92 -7.18
N MET A 188 -12.98 10.60 -7.05
CA MET A 188 -12.40 9.95 -5.86
C MET A 188 -10.90 10.23 -5.75
N ASP A 189 -10.17 10.12 -6.86
CA ASP A 189 -8.74 10.44 -6.94
C ASP A 189 -8.47 11.93 -6.64
N GLU A 190 -9.34 12.83 -7.10
CA GLU A 190 -9.23 14.27 -6.81
C GLU A 190 -9.46 14.57 -5.33
N ARG A 191 -10.48 13.96 -4.70
CA ARG A 191 -10.78 14.17 -3.28
C ARG A 191 -9.68 13.67 -2.34
N SER A 192 -9.05 12.55 -2.66
CA SER A 192 -7.93 11.99 -1.88
C SER A 192 -6.58 12.64 -2.21
N GLY A 193 -6.51 13.41 -3.29
CA GLY A 193 -5.27 13.92 -3.88
C GLY A 193 -4.63 15.14 -3.21
N TYR A 194 -5.15 15.66 -2.10
CA TYR A 194 -4.68 16.92 -1.52
C TYR A 194 -3.17 16.95 -1.24
N LEU A 195 -2.62 15.92 -0.59
CA LEU A 195 -1.19 15.84 -0.29
C LEU A 195 -0.35 15.68 -1.55
N ARG A 196 -0.81 14.88 -2.49
CA ARG A 196 -0.22 14.74 -3.81
C ARG A 196 -0.15 16.09 -4.54
N ASP A 197 -1.23 16.84 -4.53
CA ASP A 197 -1.32 18.12 -5.24
C ASP A 197 -0.44 19.19 -4.61
N LEU A 198 -0.29 19.22 -3.27
CA LEU A 198 0.69 20.07 -2.59
C LEU A 198 2.12 19.79 -3.08
N TYR A 199 2.49 18.52 -3.14
CA TYR A 199 3.81 18.12 -3.61
C TYR A 199 4.05 18.48 -5.09
N TRP A 200 3.02 18.32 -5.92
CA TRP A 200 3.10 18.73 -7.33
C TRP A 200 3.22 20.24 -7.50
N ASP A 201 2.66 21.02 -6.61
CA ASP A 201 2.82 22.47 -6.62
C ASP A 201 4.25 22.88 -6.24
N GLU A 202 4.89 22.18 -5.31
CA GLU A 202 6.34 22.39 -5.02
C GLU A 202 7.22 22.10 -6.24
N LEU A 203 6.93 21.03 -6.99
CA LEU A 203 7.62 20.72 -8.25
C LEU A 203 7.38 21.79 -9.32
N LYS A 204 6.13 22.26 -9.51
CA LYS A 204 5.79 23.29 -10.49
C LYS A 204 6.43 24.64 -10.16
N ASN A 205 6.50 24.97 -8.87
CA ASN A 205 7.08 26.21 -8.38
C ASN A 205 8.61 26.18 -8.32
N GLY A 206 9.24 25.06 -8.66
CA GLY A 206 10.69 24.90 -8.64
C GLY A 206 11.29 24.81 -7.23
N GLN A 207 10.48 24.56 -6.22
CA GLN A 207 10.95 24.28 -4.87
C GLN A 207 11.60 22.90 -4.79
N GLN A 208 11.06 21.94 -5.54
CA GLN A 208 11.70 20.66 -5.79
C GLN A 208 12.26 20.63 -7.22
N LEU A 209 13.51 20.23 -7.35
CA LEU A 209 14.23 20.27 -8.63
C LEU A 209 14.17 18.92 -9.32
N ILE A 210 13.32 18.77 -10.33
CA ILE A 210 13.30 17.65 -11.24
C ILE A 210 13.60 18.13 -12.65
N GLN A 211 14.49 17.44 -13.34
CA GLN A 211 14.83 17.72 -14.72
C GLN A 211 14.18 16.70 -15.64
N THR A 212 13.40 17.14 -16.63
CA THR A 212 12.65 16.28 -17.55
C THR A 212 13.13 16.42 -19.02
N GLN A 213 14.23 17.14 -19.23
CA GLN A 213 14.79 17.39 -20.56
C GLN A 213 16.30 17.47 -20.49
N GLY A 214 16.95 17.20 -21.65
CA GLY A 214 18.41 17.23 -21.78
C GLY A 214 19.04 16.01 -21.12
N ASP A 215 20.33 16.09 -20.95
CA ASP A 215 21.18 15.01 -20.48
C ASP A 215 21.99 15.49 -19.26
N ALA A 216 22.23 14.60 -18.30
CA ALA A 216 23.04 14.88 -17.12
C ALA A 216 23.89 13.68 -16.73
N ILE A 217 25.11 13.95 -16.23
CA ILE A 217 26.03 12.93 -15.74
C ILE A 217 25.81 12.74 -14.25
N GLY A 218 25.74 11.49 -13.80
CA GLY A 218 25.55 11.16 -12.40
C GLY A 218 24.21 11.58 -11.83
N GLN A 219 23.20 11.82 -12.66
CA GLN A 219 21.85 12.22 -12.23
C GLN A 219 20.80 11.36 -12.88
N VAL A 220 19.80 10.94 -12.11
CA VAL A 220 18.66 10.14 -12.51
C VAL A 220 17.39 10.64 -11.84
N ASN A 221 16.26 10.57 -12.53
CA ASN A 221 14.96 10.66 -11.91
C ASN A 221 14.58 9.27 -11.38
N ALA A 222 14.70 9.06 -10.08
CA ALA A 222 14.20 7.89 -9.39
C ALA A 222 12.69 8.05 -9.16
N LEU A 223 11.98 6.93 -8.95
CA LEU A 223 10.55 6.93 -8.66
C LEU A 223 10.30 6.36 -7.26
N THR A 224 9.61 7.14 -6.46
CA THR A 224 9.19 6.76 -5.11
C THR A 224 7.67 6.67 -5.02
N VAL A 225 7.17 5.98 -4.01
CA VAL A 225 5.74 5.96 -3.64
C VAL A 225 5.60 6.56 -2.26
N VAL A 226 4.63 7.42 -2.09
CA VAL A 226 4.24 7.96 -0.80
C VAL A 226 2.87 7.40 -0.45
N SER A 227 2.80 6.72 0.68
CA SER A 227 1.55 6.20 1.24
C SER A 227 1.24 6.97 2.52
N TYR A 228 0.09 7.58 2.59
CA TYR A 228 -0.38 8.31 3.76
C TYR A 228 -1.88 8.09 3.95
N ALA A 229 -2.25 7.43 5.03
CA ALA A 229 -3.62 7.03 5.33
C ALA A 229 -4.26 6.21 4.17
N ASP A 230 -5.24 6.78 3.49
CA ASP A 230 -5.95 6.20 2.35
C ASP A 230 -5.45 6.68 0.98
N SER A 231 -4.37 7.46 0.96
CA SER A 231 -3.79 8.04 -0.26
C SER A 231 -2.45 7.42 -0.58
N GLU A 232 -2.31 6.88 -1.78
CA GLU A 232 -1.05 6.40 -2.34
C GLU A 232 -0.78 7.07 -3.68
N PHE A 233 0.41 7.63 -3.85
CA PHE A 233 0.80 8.26 -5.10
C PHE A 233 2.30 8.17 -5.35
N GLY A 234 2.65 8.06 -6.63
CA GLY A 234 4.03 8.03 -7.06
C GLY A 234 4.59 9.43 -7.31
N MET A 235 5.88 9.57 -7.08
CA MET A 235 6.60 10.83 -7.27
C MET A 235 7.99 10.60 -7.83
N PRO A 236 8.47 11.52 -8.69
CA PRO A 236 9.89 11.54 -9.06
C PRO A 236 10.71 12.17 -7.94
N ALA A 237 11.89 11.60 -7.71
CA ALA A 237 12.92 12.16 -6.86
C ALA A 237 14.24 12.25 -7.63
N ARG A 238 14.96 13.37 -7.50
CA ARG A 238 16.27 13.50 -8.10
C ARG A 238 17.28 12.71 -7.29
N LEU A 239 17.93 11.76 -7.92
CA LEU A 239 19.05 11.00 -7.38
C LEU A 239 20.34 11.45 -8.05
N THR A 240 21.37 11.75 -7.27
CA THR A 240 22.68 12.15 -7.76
C THR A 240 23.79 11.26 -7.25
N ALA A 241 24.78 11.03 -8.08
CA ALA A 241 26.02 10.35 -7.76
C ALA A 241 27.22 11.27 -8.02
N VAL A 242 28.07 11.44 -7.02
CA VAL A 242 29.30 12.22 -7.13
C VAL A 242 30.49 11.29 -6.94
N ILE A 243 31.47 11.37 -7.84
CA ILE A 243 32.71 10.58 -7.82
C ILE A 243 33.88 11.45 -7.45
N GLN A 244 34.70 10.97 -6.53
CA GLN A 244 36.01 11.51 -6.22
C GLN A 244 37.09 10.55 -6.77
N PRO A 245 37.69 10.84 -7.92
CA PRO A 245 38.67 9.97 -8.55
C PRO A 245 39.99 9.99 -7.76
N ASN A 246 40.72 8.87 -7.82
CA ASN A 246 42.03 8.68 -7.18
C ASN A 246 42.05 8.80 -5.64
N ILE A 247 40.91 8.72 -5.00
CA ILE A 247 40.76 8.76 -3.55
C ILE A 247 39.88 7.58 -3.12
N GLY A 248 40.33 6.76 -2.16
CA GLY A 248 39.56 5.66 -1.63
C GLY A 248 39.84 4.30 -2.27
N THR A 249 39.08 3.29 -1.89
CA THR A 249 39.19 1.88 -2.29
C THR A 249 37.86 1.36 -2.84
N GLY A 250 37.15 2.18 -3.61
CA GLY A 250 35.82 1.86 -4.15
C GLY A 250 34.72 1.97 -3.08
N GLU A 251 34.87 2.92 -2.15
CA GLU A 251 33.86 3.19 -1.14
C GLU A 251 32.70 3.96 -1.74
N ILE A 252 31.50 3.54 -1.43
CA ILE A 252 30.25 4.20 -1.86
C ILE A 252 29.49 4.58 -0.60
N LEU A 253 29.36 5.88 -0.39
CA LEU A 253 28.65 6.49 0.71
C LEU A 253 27.19 6.68 0.31
N ASP A 254 26.29 6.13 1.08
CA ASP A 254 24.84 6.37 0.99
C ASP A 254 24.47 7.42 2.03
N ILE A 255 24.15 8.63 1.56
CA ILE A 255 23.88 9.75 2.44
C ILE A 255 22.63 9.52 3.28
N GLU A 256 21.57 8.94 2.70
CA GLU A 256 20.31 8.67 3.39
C GLU A 256 20.51 7.72 4.57
N ARG A 257 21.30 6.69 4.38
CA ARG A 257 21.62 5.75 5.46
C ARG A 257 22.44 6.42 6.57
N ASP A 258 23.41 7.23 6.21
CA ASP A 258 24.34 7.82 7.18
C ASP A 258 23.70 8.94 8.01
N VAL A 259 22.53 9.45 7.58
CA VAL A 259 21.73 10.44 8.34
C VAL A 259 20.42 9.85 8.89
N ASP A 260 20.32 8.50 8.96
CA ASP A 260 19.16 7.76 9.48
C ASP A 260 17.82 8.03 8.72
N LEU A 261 17.89 8.44 7.47
CA LEU A 261 16.75 8.58 6.57
C LEU A 261 16.52 7.33 5.71
N GLY A 262 17.53 6.45 5.59
CA GLY A 262 17.42 5.18 4.88
C GLY A 262 16.92 4.06 5.78
N GLY A 263 15.80 3.41 5.41
CA GLY A 263 15.28 2.24 6.11
C GLY A 263 16.12 0.99 5.88
N SER A 264 15.77 -0.09 6.57
CA SER A 264 16.53 -1.35 6.53
C SER A 264 16.52 -2.04 5.17
N LEU A 265 15.41 -1.95 4.44
CA LEU A 265 15.28 -2.52 3.10
C LEU A 265 16.10 -1.73 2.08
N HIS A 266 16.08 -0.39 2.17
CA HIS A 266 16.93 0.49 1.38
C HIS A 266 18.43 0.18 1.61
N ALA A 267 18.86 0.11 2.86
CA ALA A 267 20.25 -0.21 3.23
C ALA A 267 20.68 -1.59 2.69
N LYS A 268 19.80 -2.60 2.74
CA LYS A 268 20.06 -3.92 2.15
C LYS A 268 20.22 -3.83 0.63
N GLY A 269 19.34 -3.10 -0.07
CA GLY A 269 19.41 -2.89 -1.51
C GLY A 269 20.74 -2.23 -1.92
N MET A 270 21.14 -1.17 -1.22
CA MET A 270 22.43 -0.50 -1.41
C MET A 270 23.63 -1.43 -1.24
N LEU A 271 23.63 -2.28 -0.20
CA LEU A 271 24.71 -3.26 0.00
C LEU A 271 24.79 -4.29 -1.13
N ILE A 272 23.65 -4.75 -1.65
CA ILE A 272 23.57 -5.67 -2.79
C ILE A 272 24.15 -5.00 -4.04
N MET A 273 23.66 -3.83 -4.40
CA MET A 273 24.08 -3.08 -5.57
C MET A 273 25.59 -2.75 -5.52
N THR A 274 26.07 -2.24 -4.41
CA THR A 274 27.50 -1.90 -4.24
C THR A 274 28.39 -3.13 -4.29
N SER A 275 27.95 -4.25 -3.73
CA SER A 275 28.69 -5.52 -3.79
C SER A 275 28.78 -6.05 -5.22
N TYR A 276 27.69 -5.98 -5.97
CA TYR A 276 27.66 -6.37 -7.38
C TYR A 276 28.62 -5.51 -8.22
N LEU A 277 28.53 -4.19 -8.12
CA LEU A 277 29.39 -3.28 -8.88
C LEU A 277 30.87 -3.47 -8.53
N ARG A 278 31.18 -3.64 -7.24
CA ARG A 278 32.55 -3.94 -6.82
C ARG A 278 33.06 -5.26 -7.44
N ALA A 279 32.27 -6.32 -7.39
CA ALA A 279 32.63 -7.61 -7.96
C ALA A 279 32.85 -7.51 -9.48
N LEU A 280 32.00 -6.75 -10.19
CA LEU A 280 32.09 -6.56 -11.64
C LEU A 280 33.37 -5.81 -12.04
N PHE A 281 33.72 -4.73 -11.37
CA PHE A 281 34.83 -3.88 -11.74
C PHE A 281 36.17 -4.29 -11.15
N SER A 282 36.20 -4.89 -9.96
CA SER A 282 37.46 -5.30 -9.30
C SER A 282 38.22 -6.41 -10.03
N GLN A 283 37.56 -7.14 -10.92
CA GLN A 283 38.20 -8.18 -11.74
C GLN A 283 39.17 -7.60 -12.78
N HIS A 284 38.99 -6.35 -13.17
CA HIS A 284 39.73 -5.73 -14.26
C HIS A 284 40.61 -4.55 -13.85
N HIS A 285 40.24 -3.84 -12.79
CA HIS A 285 40.93 -2.63 -12.34
C HIS A 285 40.89 -2.45 -10.82
N ALA A 286 41.92 -1.80 -10.26
CA ALA A 286 41.85 -1.33 -8.88
C ALA A 286 40.81 -0.23 -8.77
N LEU A 287 39.94 -0.30 -7.78
CA LEU A 287 38.87 0.68 -7.52
C LEU A 287 39.44 1.89 -6.79
N ASN A 288 40.10 2.80 -7.50
CA ASN A 288 40.70 4.00 -6.92
C ASN A 288 39.74 5.19 -6.99
N PHE A 289 38.59 5.06 -6.35
CA PHE A 289 37.61 6.14 -6.24
C PHE A 289 36.87 6.06 -4.90
N SER A 290 36.26 7.16 -4.50
CA SER A 290 35.19 7.24 -3.53
C SER A 290 33.97 7.86 -4.20
N ALA A 291 32.80 7.42 -3.84
CA ALA A 291 31.54 7.91 -4.40
C ALA A 291 30.54 8.25 -3.31
N SER A 292 29.64 9.18 -3.57
CA SER A 292 28.47 9.43 -2.74
C SER A 292 27.21 9.43 -3.58
N LEU A 293 26.13 8.91 -3.01
CA LEU A 293 24.78 8.91 -3.56
C LEU A 293 23.87 9.70 -2.64
N ALA A 294 22.97 10.49 -3.21
CA ALA A 294 21.99 11.26 -2.48
C ALA A 294 20.68 11.41 -3.24
N PHE A 295 19.57 11.28 -2.53
CA PHE A 295 18.26 11.74 -2.99
C PHE A 295 18.12 13.22 -2.67
N GLU A 296 18.28 14.05 -3.69
CA GLU A 296 18.22 15.48 -3.53
C GLU A 296 16.85 15.94 -3.00
N GLN A 297 16.87 16.82 -2.01
CA GLN A 297 15.66 17.41 -1.42
C GLN A 297 14.64 16.39 -0.87
N SER A 298 15.08 15.20 -0.50
CA SER A 298 14.29 14.23 0.24
C SER A 298 14.60 14.39 1.74
N TYR A 299 13.57 14.69 2.52
CA TYR A 299 13.66 14.87 3.97
C TYR A 299 12.80 13.88 4.75
N ALA A 300 12.07 13.03 4.03
CA ALA A 300 11.31 11.94 4.59
C ALA A 300 12.13 10.64 4.58
N GLN A 301 11.76 9.72 5.44
CA GLN A 301 12.36 8.39 5.45
C GLN A 301 12.09 7.68 4.13
N ILE A 302 13.14 7.12 3.52
CA ILE A 302 13.09 6.29 2.32
C ILE A 302 13.28 4.84 2.76
N ASP A 303 12.35 3.96 2.42
CA ASP A 303 12.52 2.53 2.62
C ASP A 303 12.14 1.76 1.34
N GLY A 304 12.60 0.51 1.24
CA GLY A 304 12.47 -0.31 0.04
C GLY A 304 13.74 -0.35 -0.80
N ASP A 305 13.89 -1.46 -1.52
CA ASP A 305 15.04 -1.72 -2.40
C ASP A 305 14.81 -1.28 -3.85
N SER A 306 13.66 -0.67 -4.15
CA SER A 306 13.22 -0.31 -5.51
C SER A 306 14.02 0.82 -6.15
N ALA A 307 14.93 1.47 -5.42
CA ALA A 307 15.83 2.50 -5.92
C ALA A 307 17.16 1.96 -6.44
N THR A 308 17.53 0.71 -6.16
CA THR A 308 18.88 0.17 -6.40
C THR A 308 19.31 0.22 -7.86
N VAL A 309 18.38 0.03 -8.81
CA VAL A 309 18.70 0.18 -10.25
C VAL A 309 18.96 1.65 -10.59
N SER A 310 18.22 2.59 -10.03
CA SER A 310 18.42 4.03 -10.23
C SER A 310 19.77 4.48 -9.68
N GLU A 311 20.12 4.02 -8.48
CA GLU A 311 21.39 4.28 -7.80
C GLU A 311 22.57 3.73 -8.59
N GLY A 312 22.45 2.47 -9.06
CA GLY A 312 23.44 1.84 -9.94
C GLY A 312 23.63 2.59 -11.24
N CYS A 313 22.55 3.05 -11.89
CA CYS A 313 22.62 3.84 -13.11
C CYS A 313 23.29 5.21 -12.89
N ALA A 314 22.93 5.93 -11.82
CA ALA A 314 23.56 7.20 -11.50
C ALA A 314 25.06 7.04 -11.23
N LEU A 315 25.44 6.03 -10.46
CA LEU A 315 26.84 5.72 -10.14
C LEU A 315 27.63 5.34 -11.40
N LEU A 316 27.08 4.46 -12.25
CA LEU A 316 27.72 4.07 -13.51
C LEU A 316 27.89 5.26 -14.47
N SER A 317 26.88 6.11 -14.57
CA SER A 317 26.94 7.34 -15.35
C SER A 317 28.08 8.26 -14.88
N ALA A 318 28.19 8.45 -13.57
CA ALA A 318 29.24 9.27 -12.98
C ALA A 318 30.63 8.67 -13.16
N LEU A 319 30.79 7.35 -12.98
CA LEU A 319 32.06 6.63 -13.16
C LEU A 319 32.53 6.64 -14.63
N ALA A 320 31.62 6.40 -15.55
CA ALA A 320 31.93 6.36 -16.98
C ALA A 320 31.97 7.76 -17.64
N ASN A 321 31.54 8.80 -16.93
CA ASN A 321 31.32 10.15 -17.46
C ASN A 321 30.38 10.13 -18.69
N VAL A 322 29.34 9.29 -18.67
CA VAL A 322 28.33 9.13 -19.72
C VAL A 322 27.01 9.73 -19.26
N PRO A 323 26.43 10.67 -20.00
CA PRO A 323 25.20 11.32 -19.59
C PRO A 323 23.98 10.39 -19.73
N ILE A 324 23.00 10.60 -18.84
CA ILE A 324 21.69 9.96 -18.88
C ILE A 324 20.64 10.96 -19.33
N ASN A 325 19.76 10.54 -20.24
CA ASN A 325 18.66 11.37 -20.70
C ASN A 325 17.64 11.60 -19.57
N GLN A 326 17.40 12.86 -19.23
CA GLN A 326 16.57 13.25 -18.11
C GLN A 326 15.05 13.18 -18.41
N SER A 327 14.64 12.85 -19.62
CA SER A 327 13.24 12.53 -19.93
C SER A 327 12.83 11.15 -19.44
N LEU A 328 13.77 10.34 -18.96
CA LEU A 328 13.57 9.02 -18.40
C LEU A 328 13.48 9.08 -16.87
N ALA A 329 12.69 8.18 -16.31
CA ALA A 329 12.72 7.86 -14.90
C ALA A 329 12.98 6.37 -14.72
N ILE A 330 13.64 6.01 -13.63
CA ILE A 330 14.11 4.65 -13.39
C ILE A 330 13.61 4.20 -12.01
N THR A 331 13.11 2.97 -11.94
CA THR A 331 12.84 2.25 -10.69
C THR A 331 13.12 0.77 -10.90
N GLY A 332 13.50 0.06 -9.89
CA GLY A 332 13.77 -1.37 -9.94
C GLY A 332 14.64 -1.80 -8.77
N SER A 333 14.46 -3.03 -8.31
CA SER A 333 15.36 -3.71 -7.40
C SER A 333 16.39 -4.53 -8.20
N MET A 334 17.50 -4.87 -7.58
CA MET A 334 18.59 -5.63 -8.17
C MET A 334 19.06 -6.73 -7.23
N ASN A 335 19.33 -7.92 -7.76
CA ASN A 335 19.98 -8.98 -7.01
C ASN A 335 21.52 -8.91 -7.11
N GLN A 336 22.21 -9.79 -6.38
CA GLN A 336 23.70 -9.84 -6.38
C GLN A 336 24.32 -10.25 -7.73
N LEU A 337 23.54 -10.76 -8.66
CA LEU A 337 23.96 -11.12 -10.02
C LEU A 337 23.75 -10.00 -11.02
N GLY A 338 23.13 -8.89 -10.60
CA GLY A 338 22.81 -7.75 -11.48
C GLY A 338 21.49 -7.92 -12.23
N GLU A 339 20.67 -8.90 -11.90
CA GLU A 339 19.36 -9.10 -12.51
C GLU A 339 18.35 -8.15 -11.86
N VAL A 340 17.58 -7.48 -12.70
CA VAL A 340 16.52 -6.57 -12.25
C VAL A 340 15.31 -7.36 -11.76
N GLN A 341 14.80 -6.97 -10.60
CA GLN A 341 13.68 -7.62 -9.95
C GLN A 341 12.45 -6.70 -9.96
N ALA A 342 11.26 -7.31 -9.90
CA ALA A 342 9.99 -6.61 -9.79
C ALA A 342 9.90 -5.80 -8.48
N VAL A 343 9.18 -4.68 -8.53
CA VAL A 343 8.95 -3.78 -7.40
C VAL A 343 7.48 -3.38 -7.33
N GLY A 344 6.99 -3.06 -6.15
CA GLY A 344 5.62 -2.60 -5.92
C GLY A 344 5.38 -1.15 -6.36
N GLY A 345 4.09 -0.78 -6.42
CA GLY A 345 3.64 0.57 -6.70
C GLY A 345 3.96 1.08 -8.11
N ILE A 346 4.13 0.20 -9.09
CA ILE A 346 4.52 0.58 -10.46
C ILE A 346 3.48 1.50 -11.10
N ASN A 347 2.20 1.23 -10.91
CA ASN A 347 1.12 2.05 -11.46
C ASN A 347 1.17 3.47 -10.90
N ALA A 348 1.32 3.62 -9.58
CA ALA A 348 1.47 4.90 -8.92
C ALA A 348 2.73 5.64 -9.40
N LYS A 349 3.87 4.97 -9.49
CA LYS A 349 5.14 5.50 -9.98
C LYS A 349 5.03 6.04 -11.41
N ILE A 350 4.42 5.27 -12.32
CA ILE A 350 4.20 5.68 -13.72
C ILE A 350 3.23 6.85 -13.77
N ALA A 351 2.09 6.78 -13.08
CA ALA A 351 1.11 7.86 -13.06
C ALA A 351 1.73 9.16 -12.51
N GLY A 352 2.54 9.06 -11.45
CA GLY A 352 3.27 10.16 -10.88
C GLY A 352 4.20 10.84 -11.88
N PHE A 353 4.99 10.13 -12.63
CA PHE A 353 5.93 10.72 -13.58
C PHE A 353 5.27 11.27 -14.85
N PHE A 354 4.27 10.56 -15.41
CA PHE A 354 3.72 10.91 -16.73
C PHE A 354 2.54 11.87 -16.70
N ARG A 355 1.70 11.82 -15.69
CA ARG A 355 0.44 12.60 -15.69
C ARG A 355 0.60 14.06 -15.36
N ARG A 356 1.62 14.46 -14.59
CA ARG A 356 1.64 15.79 -13.97
C ARG A 356 2.91 16.62 -14.20
N LEU A 357 3.99 16.04 -14.71
CA LEU A 357 5.13 16.84 -15.09
C LEU A 357 4.77 17.73 -16.29
N PRO A 358 5.12 19.04 -16.26
CA PRO A 358 4.85 19.91 -17.39
C PRO A 358 5.54 19.34 -18.61
N ARG A 359 4.78 18.75 -19.48
CA ARG A 359 5.27 18.34 -20.80
C ARG A 359 5.66 19.64 -21.51
N ALA A 360 6.94 19.90 -21.67
CA ALA A 360 7.35 20.73 -22.79
C ALA A 360 6.65 20.12 -24.00
N ARG A 361 5.88 20.92 -24.73
CA ARG A 361 5.09 20.50 -25.88
C ARG A 361 5.88 19.49 -26.66
N ALA A 362 5.54 18.23 -26.58
CA ALA A 362 6.16 17.18 -27.37
C ALA A 362 5.91 17.56 -28.83
N ASP A 363 6.97 17.99 -29.47
CA ASP A 363 6.96 18.25 -30.90
C ASP A 363 6.54 16.94 -31.56
N ARG A 364 5.37 16.89 -32.18
CA ARG A 364 4.78 15.69 -32.83
C ARG A 364 5.67 15.13 -33.93
N ARG A 365 6.89 15.64 -34.12
CA ARG A 365 7.86 15.23 -35.13
C ARG A 365 8.73 14.05 -34.74
N SER A 366 8.86 13.67 -33.45
CA SER A 366 9.74 12.57 -33.05
C SER A 366 9.11 11.16 -33.14
N ARG A 367 7.83 11.04 -33.52
CA ARG A 367 7.17 9.72 -33.71
C ARG A 367 7.25 9.16 -35.14
N ARG A 368 8.11 9.72 -36.00
CA ARG A 368 8.26 9.26 -37.41
C ARG A 368 9.62 8.64 -37.77
N CYS A 369 10.35 8.15 -36.84
CA CYS A 369 11.56 7.42 -37.12
C CYS A 369 11.53 6.08 -36.39
N HIS A 370 10.79 5.12 -36.88
CA HIS A 370 11.04 3.67 -36.76
C HIS A 370 9.87 2.88 -37.37
N SER A 371 9.64 3.12 -38.68
CA SER A 371 9.00 2.16 -39.55
C SER A 371 9.49 2.45 -40.97
N ASP A 372 10.65 1.89 -41.27
CA ASP A 372 11.07 1.53 -42.61
C ASP A 372 12.54 1.04 -42.51
N GLY A 373 12.69 -0.29 -42.59
CA GLY A 373 14.00 -0.95 -42.64
C GLY A 373 14.00 -2.31 -41.99
#